data_1f9fc1cede43b429151f20826b5fa4f7
#
_entry.id   1f9fc1cede43b429151f20826b5fa4f7
#
_cell.length_a   1.000
_cell.length_b   1.000
_cell.length_c   1.000
_cell.angle_alpha   90.00
_cell.angle_beta   90.00
_cell.angle_gamma   90.00
#
_symmetry.space_group_name_H-M   'P 1'
#
loop_
_entity.id
_entity.type
_entity.pdbx_description
1 polymer ?
#
loop_
_entity_poly.entity_id
_entity_poly.type
_entity_poly.pdbx_seq_one_letter_code
_entity_poly.pdbx_strand_id
1 'polypeptide(L)'
;MKKIGILGGTFNPIHNTHVEIARAALANYNLSEVWVMPAKIPPNKLGVEIVDDSHRYKMVKLALEGEKNIFPSDFELLRDDISYTSDTLILLKEKYPDSELYLIIGGDSVLYLEDWHEPQTIFNNAVILYASRIGSEADKCKEHIENVLKKAFVNVRLAEINFAVNSVSSTEIRKQISDGIKNAKQLGINEKVMDYILKNRLYKES
;
A
#
# COMPACT_ATOMS: atom_id res chain seq x y z
N MET A 1 -10.95 17.89 12.05
CA MET A 1 -10.78 17.40 10.67
C MET A 1 -10.38 15.94 10.76
N LYS A 2 -11.06 15.04 10.04
CA LYS A 2 -10.77 13.61 10.06
C LYS A 2 -9.48 13.33 9.30
N LYS A 3 -8.56 12.56 9.88
CA LYS A 3 -7.29 12.15 9.24
C LYS A 3 -7.44 10.73 8.68
N ILE A 4 -7.38 10.57 7.37
CA ILE A 4 -7.58 9.29 6.71
C ILE A 4 -6.28 8.84 6.05
N GLY A 5 -5.74 7.71 6.48
CA GLY A 5 -4.62 7.04 5.82
C GLY A 5 -5.11 6.21 4.63
N ILE A 6 -4.34 6.22 3.54
CA ILE A 6 -4.63 5.45 2.33
C ILE A 6 -3.38 4.62 2.03
N LEU A 7 -3.47 3.32 2.27
CA LEU A 7 -2.45 2.36 1.88
C LEU A 7 -2.90 1.69 0.57
N GLY A 8 -2.44 2.24 -0.54
CA GLY A 8 -2.65 1.68 -1.88
C GLY A 8 -1.67 0.55 -2.18
N GLY A 9 -2.08 -0.40 -3.01
CA GLY A 9 -1.18 -1.46 -3.44
C GLY A 9 -1.84 -2.52 -4.32
N THR A 10 -1.02 -3.35 -4.95
CA THR A 10 -1.53 -4.49 -5.72
C THR A 10 -2.09 -5.59 -4.80
N PHE A 11 -1.46 -5.82 -3.64
CA PHE A 11 -1.80 -6.88 -2.66
C PHE A 11 -1.98 -8.26 -3.30
N ASN A 12 -0.92 -8.74 -3.94
CA ASN A 12 -0.90 -10.00 -4.70
C ASN A 12 0.11 -11.04 -4.14
N PRO A 13 -0.10 -11.58 -2.91
CA PRO A 13 -1.11 -11.28 -1.91
C PRO A 13 -0.75 -10.12 -0.96
N ILE A 14 -1.70 -9.68 -0.14
CA ILE A 14 -1.43 -8.91 1.08
C ILE A 14 -0.65 -9.77 2.08
N HIS A 15 0.25 -9.14 2.86
CA HIS A 15 1.06 -9.81 3.87
C HIS A 15 1.19 -8.97 5.15
N ASN A 16 1.75 -9.57 6.20
CA ASN A 16 1.79 -8.97 7.54
C ASN A 16 2.48 -7.61 7.56
N THR A 17 3.55 -7.41 6.77
CA THR A 17 4.23 -6.10 6.68
C THR A 17 3.28 -4.98 6.24
N HIS A 18 2.36 -5.24 5.30
CA HIS A 18 1.36 -4.23 4.91
C HIS A 18 0.46 -3.83 6.08
N VAL A 19 0.01 -4.82 6.87
CA VAL A 19 -0.84 -4.58 8.05
C VAL A 19 -0.06 -3.84 9.14
N GLU A 20 1.19 -4.20 9.36
CA GLU A 20 2.09 -3.54 10.32
C GLU A 20 2.35 -2.08 9.95
N ILE A 21 2.59 -1.78 8.67
CA ILE A 21 2.73 -0.41 8.16
C ILE A 21 1.44 0.39 8.42
N ALA A 22 0.27 -0.19 8.13
CA ALA A 22 -1.01 0.46 8.38
C ALA A 22 -1.23 0.77 9.87
N ARG A 23 -0.91 -0.18 10.77
CA ARG A 23 -0.97 0.01 12.23
C ARG A 23 0.01 1.09 12.70
N ALA A 24 1.24 1.07 12.20
CA ALA A 24 2.26 2.05 12.56
C ALA A 24 1.87 3.46 12.09
N ALA A 25 1.36 3.61 10.86
CA ALA A 25 0.87 4.87 10.35
C ALA A 25 -0.29 5.42 11.21
N LEU A 26 -1.27 4.54 11.53
CA LEU A 26 -2.41 4.88 12.38
C LEU A 26 -1.94 5.45 13.74
N ALA A 27 -1.00 4.77 14.38
CA ALA A 27 -0.50 5.14 15.71
C ALA A 27 0.44 6.36 15.69
N ASN A 28 1.44 6.39 14.77
CA ASN A 28 2.46 7.44 14.75
C ASN A 28 1.88 8.82 14.39
N TYR A 29 0.84 8.87 13.55
CA TYR A 29 0.27 10.11 13.03
C TYR A 29 -1.12 10.43 13.57
N ASN A 30 -1.59 9.67 14.57
CA ASN A 30 -2.92 9.82 15.15
C ASN A 30 -4.02 9.88 14.07
N LEU A 31 -3.94 8.97 13.10
CA LEU A 31 -4.94 8.88 12.06
C LEU A 31 -6.28 8.42 12.66
N SER A 32 -7.38 8.90 12.12
CA SER A 32 -8.72 8.45 12.53
C SER A 32 -8.99 7.04 12.06
N GLU A 33 -8.49 6.72 10.86
CA GLU A 33 -8.60 5.40 10.23
C GLU A 33 -7.59 5.26 9.10
N VAL A 34 -7.33 4.02 8.69
CA VAL A 34 -6.53 3.67 7.50
C VAL A 34 -7.35 2.80 6.57
N TRP A 35 -7.37 3.14 5.30
CA TRP A 35 -7.98 2.34 4.23
C TRP A 35 -6.92 1.58 3.47
N VAL A 36 -7.02 0.26 3.45
CA VAL A 36 -6.17 -0.61 2.62
C VAL A 36 -6.90 -0.86 1.31
N MET A 37 -6.37 -0.28 0.23
CA MET A 37 -7.07 -0.08 -1.03
C MET A 37 -6.35 -0.83 -2.17
N PRO A 38 -6.85 -2.00 -2.59
CA PRO A 38 -6.31 -2.70 -3.75
C PRO A 38 -6.52 -1.91 -5.04
N ALA A 39 -5.46 -1.76 -5.83
CA ALA A 39 -5.55 -1.18 -7.16
C ALA A 39 -6.33 -2.09 -8.13
N LYS A 40 -7.25 -1.54 -8.93
CA LYS A 40 -7.94 -2.27 -10.01
C LYS A 40 -6.92 -2.65 -11.08
N ILE A 41 -6.34 -1.65 -11.70
CA ILE A 41 -5.31 -1.78 -12.75
C ILE A 41 -4.06 -1.03 -12.27
N PRO A 42 -3.11 -1.71 -11.59
CA PRO A 42 -1.91 -1.05 -11.11
C PRO A 42 -1.04 -0.55 -12.27
N PRO A 43 -0.67 0.74 -12.34
CA PRO A 43 0.08 1.29 -13.46
C PRO A 43 1.43 0.60 -13.67
N ASN A 44 2.10 0.22 -12.58
CA ASN A 44 3.44 -0.41 -12.61
C ASN A 44 3.39 -1.93 -12.88
N LYS A 45 2.23 -2.49 -13.19
CA LYS A 45 2.01 -3.93 -13.42
C LYS A 45 1.27 -4.23 -14.72
N LEU A 46 1.24 -3.28 -15.65
CA LEU A 46 0.65 -3.49 -16.97
C LEU A 46 1.40 -4.63 -17.69
N GLY A 47 0.64 -5.62 -18.18
CA GLY A 47 1.20 -6.81 -18.83
C GLY A 47 1.78 -7.88 -17.88
N VAL A 48 1.68 -7.71 -16.56
CA VAL A 48 2.07 -8.72 -15.58
C VAL A 48 0.84 -9.49 -15.14
N GLU A 49 0.92 -10.81 -15.09
CA GLU A 49 -0.16 -11.64 -14.57
C GLU A 49 -0.38 -11.37 -13.07
N ILE A 50 -1.57 -10.92 -12.75
CA ILE A 50 -2.01 -10.61 -11.39
C ILE A 50 -3.30 -11.39 -11.16
N VAL A 51 -3.42 -11.96 -9.96
CA VAL A 51 -4.66 -12.61 -9.52
C VAL A 51 -5.80 -11.58 -9.54
N ASP A 52 -6.97 -12.05 -9.99
CA ASP A 52 -8.19 -11.25 -10.11
C ASP A 52 -8.44 -10.34 -8.88
N ASP A 53 -8.95 -9.16 -9.12
CA ASP A 53 -9.15 -8.14 -8.09
C ASP A 53 -10.11 -8.60 -6.97
N SER A 54 -11.10 -9.42 -7.30
CA SER A 54 -12.02 -10.03 -6.35
C SER A 54 -11.30 -10.92 -5.33
N HIS A 55 -10.33 -11.70 -5.79
CA HIS A 55 -9.48 -12.51 -4.91
C HIS A 55 -8.57 -11.62 -4.05
N ARG A 56 -7.94 -10.60 -4.64
CA ARG A 56 -7.06 -9.68 -3.91
C ARG A 56 -7.82 -8.92 -2.83
N TYR A 57 -9.00 -8.41 -3.14
CA TYR A 57 -9.86 -7.74 -2.17
C TYR A 57 -10.34 -8.68 -1.06
N LYS A 58 -10.69 -9.93 -1.41
CA LYS A 58 -11.04 -10.94 -0.39
C LYS A 58 -9.89 -11.22 0.56
N MET A 59 -8.66 -11.35 0.05
CA MET A 59 -7.47 -11.53 0.89
C MET A 59 -7.22 -10.31 1.79
N VAL A 60 -7.41 -9.08 1.29
CA VAL A 60 -7.33 -7.87 2.12
C VAL A 60 -8.38 -7.90 3.25
N LYS A 61 -9.63 -8.23 2.94
CA LYS A 61 -10.68 -8.38 3.99
C LYS A 61 -10.29 -9.40 5.07
N LEU A 62 -9.77 -10.56 4.66
CA LEU A 62 -9.34 -11.60 5.59
C LEU A 62 -8.15 -11.19 6.45
N ALA A 63 -7.17 -10.49 5.87
CA ALA A 63 -6.00 -10.02 6.59
C ALA A 63 -6.34 -8.96 7.65
N LEU A 64 -7.39 -8.18 7.41
CA LEU A 64 -7.81 -7.08 8.29
C LEU A 64 -8.91 -7.48 9.29
N GLU A 65 -9.35 -8.73 9.30
CA GLU A 65 -10.32 -9.18 10.29
C GLU A 65 -9.81 -9.00 11.72
N GLY A 66 -10.56 -8.25 12.53
CA GLY A 66 -10.19 -7.92 13.91
C GLY A 66 -9.34 -6.66 14.08
N GLU A 67 -8.89 -6.02 13.00
CA GLU A 67 -8.20 -4.74 13.08
C GLU A 67 -9.16 -3.62 13.50
N LYS A 68 -8.67 -2.71 14.34
CA LYS A 68 -9.42 -1.51 14.76
C LYS A 68 -8.96 -0.32 13.93
N ASN A 69 -9.92 0.40 13.35
CA ASN A 69 -9.68 1.60 12.55
C ASN A 69 -8.79 1.37 11.30
N ILE A 70 -8.68 0.10 10.84
CA ILE A 70 -8.04 -0.25 9.57
C ILE A 70 -9.06 -1.04 8.76
N PHE A 71 -9.43 -0.53 7.58
CA PHE A 71 -10.55 -1.07 6.81
C PHE A 71 -10.13 -1.40 5.39
N PRO A 72 -10.67 -2.47 4.80
CA PRO A 72 -10.54 -2.72 3.36
C PRO A 72 -11.37 -1.68 2.60
N SER A 73 -10.82 -1.16 1.50
CA SER A 73 -11.53 -0.25 0.60
C SER A 73 -11.55 -0.80 -0.81
N ASP A 74 -12.71 -0.80 -1.43
CA ASP A 74 -12.92 -1.19 -2.83
C ASP A 74 -12.99 0.03 -3.78
N PHE A 75 -12.62 1.21 -3.29
CA PHE A 75 -12.80 2.48 -4.00
C PHE A 75 -12.19 2.48 -5.41
N GLU A 76 -10.98 1.94 -5.58
CA GLU A 76 -10.36 1.82 -6.90
C GLU A 76 -10.92 0.64 -7.71
N LEU A 77 -11.44 -0.41 -7.06
CA LEU A 77 -12.00 -1.57 -7.74
C LEU A 77 -13.32 -1.28 -8.46
N LEU A 78 -14.03 -0.23 -8.03
CA LEU A 78 -15.28 0.22 -8.65
C LEU A 78 -15.07 1.09 -9.91
N ARG A 79 -13.81 1.32 -10.29
CA ARG A 79 -13.42 2.11 -11.46
C ARG A 79 -12.85 1.18 -12.53
N ASP A 80 -13.06 1.51 -13.82
CA ASP A 80 -12.56 0.70 -14.93
C ASP A 80 -11.32 1.30 -15.61
N ASP A 81 -10.69 2.29 -14.97
CA ASP A 81 -9.50 2.97 -15.42
C ASP A 81 -8.24 2.50 -14.69
N ILE A 82 -7.06 2.97 -15.16
CA ILE A 82 -5.80 2.76 -14.46
C ILE A 82 -5.86 3.45 -13.10
N SER A 83 -5.46 2.74 -12.05
CA SER A 83 -5.48 3.22 -10.67
C SER A 83 -4.33 4.20 -10.41
N TYR A 84 -4.37 5.39 -11.04
CA TYR A 84 -3.43 6.44 -10.70
C TYR A 84 -3.72 7.06 -9.34
N THR A 85 -2.69 7.22 -8.52
CA THR A 85 -2.82 7.78 -7.17
C THR A 85 -3.32 9.23 -7.19
N SER A 86 -2.90 10.04 -8.16
CA SER A 86 -3.39 11.41 -8.36
C SER A 86 -4.91 11.47 -8.49
N ASP A 87 -5.48 10.65 -9.37
CA ASP A 87 -6.92 10.62 -9.64
C ASP A 87 -7.70 10.12 -8.42
N THR A 88 -7.17 9.09 -7.76
CA THR A 88 -7.76 8.55 -6.54
C THR A 88 -7.83 9.61 -5.45
N LEU A 89 -6.77 10.42 -5.26
CA LEU A 89 -6.74 11.48 -4.25
C LEU A 89 -7.71 12.62 -4.58
N ILE A 90 -7.85 13.03 -5.85
CA ILE A 90 -8.83 14.03 -6.29
C ILE A 90 -10.23 13.56 -5.90
N LEU A 91 -10.62 12.36 -6.34
CA LEU A 91 -11.95 11.81 -6.09
C LEU A 91 -12.24 11.63 -4.59
N LEU A 92 -11.24 11.25 -3.81
CA LEU A 92 -11.38 11.14 -2.36
C LEU A 92 -11.55 12.52 -1.71
N LYS A 93 -10.86 13.55 -2.19
CA LYS A 93 -11.04 14.92 -1.71
C LYS A 93 -12.42 15.47 -2.03
N GLU A 94 -12.95 15.18 -3.22
CA GLU A 94 -14.32 15.55 -3.59
C GLU A 94 -15.35 14.86 -2.69
N LYS A 95 -15.16 13.56 -2.41
CA LYS A 95 -16.09 12.77 -1.59
C LYS A 95 -15.99 13.09 -0.09
N TYR A 96 -14.80 13.48 0.39
CA TYR A 96 -14.50 13.74 1.80
C TYR A 96 -13.77 15.09 1.97
N PRO A 97 -14.42 16.23 1.64
CA PRO A 97 -13.77 17.55 1.59
C PRO A 97 -13.21 18.01 2.93
N ASP A 98 -13.84 17.61 4.03
CA ASP A 98 -13.44 17.95 5.40
C ASP A 98 -12.37 17.01 5.99
N SER A 99 -11.78 16.14 5.17
CA SER A 99 -10.76 15.19 5.61
C SER A 99 -9.36 15.61 5.15
N GLU A 100 -8.37 15.34 5.98
CA GLU A 100 -6.96 15.37 5.61
C GLU A 100 -6.52 13.98 5.18
N LEU A 101 -6.01 13.86 3.95
CA LEU A 101 -5.58 12.58 3.38
C LEU A 101 -4.08 12.35 3.64
N TYR A 102 -3.75 11.14 4.02
CA TYR A 102 -2.39 10.66 4.25
C TYR A 102 -2.12 9.46 3.33
N LEU A 103 -1.31 9.65 2.30
CA LEU A 103 -0.91 8.57 1.40
C LEU A 103 0.23 7.77 2.05
N ILE A 104 0.04 6.46 2.20
CA ILE A 104 1.02 5.57 2.82
C ILE A 104 1.69 4.75 1.71
N ILE A 105 3.03 4.85 1.59
CA ILE A 105 3.83 4.18 0.56
C ILE A 105 5.06 3.48 1.15
N GLY A 106 5.69 2.59 0.40
CA GLY A 106 7.00 2.05 0.74
C GLY A 106 8.13 3.08 0.51
N GLY A 107 9.25 2.93 1.21
CA GLY A 107 10.41 3.80 1.06
C GLY A 107 11.01 3.73 -0.34
N ASP A 108 10.97 2.56 -0.98
CA ASP A 108 11.38 2.39 -2.37
C ASP A 108 10.58 3.30 -3.32
N SER A 109 9.29 3.49 -3.08
CA SER A 109 8.44 4.35 -3.88
C SER A 109 8.79 5.84 -3.78
N VAL A 110 9.40 6.28 -2.68
CA VAL A 110 9.85 7.67 -2.52
C VAL A 110 10.90 8.04 -3.56
N LEU A 111 11.77 7.08 -3.92
CA LEU A 111 12.89 7.29 -4.84
C LEU A 111 12.47 7.44 -6.32
N TYR A 112 11.19 7.26 -6.62
CA TYR A 112 10.61 7.37 -7.98
C TYR A 112 9.30 8.14 -7.98
N LEU A 113 9.02 8.90 -6.92
CA LEU A 113 7.73 9.57 -6.75
C LEU A 113 7.52 10.69 -7.77
N GLU A 114 8.60 11.31 -8.25
CA GLU A 114 8.58 12.29 -9.32
C GLU A 114 8.15 11.73 -10.68
N ASP A 115 8.32 10.42 -10.89
CA ASP A 115 7.93 9.72 -12.12
C ASP A 115 6.48 9.21 -12.09
N TRP A 116 5.77 9.40 -10.98
CA TRP A 116 4.38 9.01 -10.88
C TRP A 116 3.50 9.92 -11.74
N HIS A 117 2.30 9.43 -12.07
CA HIS A 117 1.33 10.23 -12.81
C HIS A 117 0.91 11.46 -12.00
N GLU A 118 1.11 12.65 -12.55
CA GLU A 118 0.79 13.95 -11.92
C GLU A 118 1.28 14.10 -10.47
N PRO A 119 2.59 14.03 -10.20
CA PRO A 119 3.11 14.03 -8.83
C PRO A 119 2.76 15.32 -8.06
N GLN A 120 2.67 16.47 -8.73
CA GLN A 120 2.25 17.71 -8.09
C GLN A 120 0.82 17.63 -7.54
N THR A 121 -0.07 16.93 -8.24
CA THR A 121 -1.44 16.67 -7.78
C THR A 121 -1.44 15.83 -6.51
N ILE A 122 -0.53 14.84 -6.41
CA ILE A 122 -0.37 14.03 -5.19
C ILE A 122 0.06 14.91 -4.02
N PHE A 123 1.10 15.76 -4.19
CA PHE A 123 1.59 16.66 -3.13
C PHE A 123 0.56 17.71 -2.69
N ASN A 124 -0.30 18.16 -3.60
CA ASN A 124 -1.35 19.12 -3.28
C ASN A 124 -2.48 18.50 -2.44
N ASN A 125 -2.74 17.20 -2.58
CA ASN A 125 -3.92 16.55 -2.02
C ASN A 125 -3.65 15.69 -0.79
N ALA A 126 -2.40 15.28 -0.53
CA ALA A 126 -2.07 14.42 0.59
C ALA A 126 -0.76 14.79 1.30
N VAL A 127 -0.67 14.41 2.58
CA VAL A 127 0.60 14.22 3.28
C VAL A 127 1.08 12.81 2.95
N ILE A 128 2.34 12.63 2.60
CA ILE A 128 2.87 11.31 2.27
C ILE A 128 3.58 10.73 3.49
N LEU A 129 3.17 9.55 3.89
CA LEU A 129 3.82 8.76 4.92
C LEU A 129 4.58 7.62 4.25
N TYR A 130 5.88 7.52 4.48
CA TYR A 130 6.67 6.46 3.88
C TYR A 130 7.28 5.52 4.92
N ALA A 131 7.22 4.23 4.62
CA ALA A 131 7.77 3.16 5.43
C ALA A 131 9.11 2.72 4.84
N SER A 132 10.23 3.19 5.41
CA SER A 132 11.56 2.79 4.98
C SER A 132 12.10 1.64 5.83
N ARG A 133 13.00 0.86 5.26
CA ARG A 133 13.80 -0.10 6.02
C ARG A 133 14.87 0.65 6.79
N ILE A 134 15.11 0.24 8.05
CA ILE A 134 16.13 0.87 8.91
C ILE A 134 17.49 0.82 8.20
N GLY A 135 18.21 1.93 8.21
CA GLY A 135 19.56 2.06 7.66
C GLY A 135 19.61 2.82 6.33
N SER A 136 20.41 2.36 5.39
CA SER A 136 20.74 3.08 4.15
C SER A 136 19.55 3.50 3.28
N GLU A 137 18.40 2.82 3.39
CA GLU A 137 17.19 3.19 2.65
C GLU A 137 16.54 4.45 3.21
N ALA A 138 16.47 4.59 4.54
CA ALA A 138 15.94 5.79 5.20
C ALA A 138 16.75 7.04 4.85
N ASP A 139 18.08 6.92 4.83
CA ASP A 139 18.96 8.04 4.49
C ASP A 139 18.82 8.43 3.02
N LYS A 140 18.73 7.47 2.10
CA LYS A 140 18.46 7.73 0.67
C LYS A 140 17.12 8.42 0.46
N CYS A 141 16.05 8.00 1.18
CA CYS A 141 14.75 8.66 1.11
C CYS A 141 14.86 10.13 1.54
N LYS A 142 15.53 10.42 2.67
CA LYS A 142 15.72 11.79 3.18
C LYS A 142 16.49 12.64 2.18
N GLU A 143 17.59 12.13 1.65
CA GLU A 143 18.40 12.81 0.66
C GLU A 143 17.59 13.10 -0.62
N HIS A 144 16.84 12.14 -1.12
CA HIS A 144 16.01 12.29 -2.30
C HIS A 144 14.88 13.32 -2.09
N ILE A 145 14.22 13.31 -0.93
CA ILE A 145 13.20 14.30 -0.58
C ILE A 145 13.78 15.72 -0.63
N GLU A 146 14.94 15.94 0.00
CA GLU A 146 15.55 17.29 0.08
C GLU A 146 16.15 17.75 -1.26
N ASN A 147 16.80 16.84 -1.97
CA ASN A 147 17.59 17.19 -3.16
C ASN A 147 16.81 17.13 -4.48
N VAL A 148 15.74 16.34 -4.54
CA VAL A 148 14.92 16.15 -5.74
C VAL A 148 13.51 16.68 -5.53
N LEU A 149 12.72 16.06 -4.65
CA LEU A 149 11.30 16.34 -4.57
C LEU A 149 11.00 17.79 -4.14
N LYS A 150 11.65 18.30 -3.08
CA LYS A 150 11.42 19.68 -2.61
C LYS A 150 11.95 20.76 -3.56
N LYS A 151 12.87 20.41 -4.47
CA LYS A 151 13.37 21.34 -5.49
C LYS A 151 12.48 21.37 -6.74
N ALA A 152 11.85 20.24 -7.07
CA ALA A 152 11.02 20.08 -8.26
C ALA A 152 9.55 20.45 -8.04
N PHE A 153 9.04 20.28 -6.82
CA PHE A 153 7.61 20.40 -6.52
C PHE A 153 7.32 21.30 -5.32
N VAL A 154 6.11 21.86 -5.29
CA VAL A 154 5.60 22.64 -4.15
C VAL A 154 4.71 21.76 -3.25
N ASN A 155 4.46 22.22 -2.01
CA ASN A 155 3.63 21.52 -1.03
C ASN A 155 4.12 20.10 -0.66
N VAL A 156 5.39 19.82 -0.84
CA VAL A 156 6.01 18.53 -0.56
C VAL A 156 6.03 18.27 0.96
N ARG A 157 5.13 17.42 1.43
CA ARG A 157 4.99 17.04 2.85
C ARG A 157 5.16 15.53 2.97
N LEU A 158 6.36 15.08 3.34
CA LEU A 158 6.66 13.67 3.59
C LEU A 158 7.12 13.48 5.04
N ALA A 159 6.74 12.35 5.62
CA ALA A 159 7.17 11.94 6.96
C ALA A 159 7.38 10.44 7.03
N GLU A 160 8.39 10.01 7.78
CA GLU A 160 8.78 8.61 7.92
C GLU A 160 7.90 7.90 8.95
N ILE A 161 7.40 6.71 8.60
CA ILE A 161 6.70 5.82 9.54
C ILE A 161 7.74 5.03 10.31
N ASN A 162 7.74 5.16 11.63
CA ASN A 162 8.59 4.36 12.48
C ASN A 162 7.92 3.01 12.77
N PHE A 163 8.47 1.91 12.21
CA PHE A 163 7.99 0.56 12.45
C PHE A 163 9.15 -0.46 12.44
N ALA A 164 8.95 -1.58 13.14
CA ALA A 164 9.92 -2.67 13.14
C ALA A 164 9.75 -3.52 11.87
N VAL A 165 10.82 -3.68 11.12
CA VAL A 165 10.78 -4.33 9.80
C VAL A 165 11.01 -5.84 9.91
N ASN A 166 10.00 -6.62 9.58
CA ASN A 166 10.16 -7.97 9.02
C ASN A 166 9.70 -7.91 7.57
N SER A 167 10.60 -7.57 6.66
CA SER A 167 10.24 -7.33 5.26
C SER A 167 10.03 -8.64 4.52
N VAL A 168 8.78 -8.96 4.26
CA VAL A 168 8.39 -10.00 3.30
C VAL A 168 7.91 -9.31 2.03
N SER A 169 8.14 -9.88 0.86
CA SER A 169 7.61 -9.35 -0.40
C SER A 169 6.55 -10.29 -0.99
N SER A 170 5.51 -9.71 -1.61
CA SER A 170 4.49 -10.51 -2.30
C SER A 170 5.10 -11.41 -3.38
N THR A 171 6.17 -10.99 -4.03
CA THR A 171 6.87 -11.79 -5.05
C THR A 171 7.51 -13.03 -4.44
N GLU A 172 8.21 -12.88 -3.31
CA GLU A 172 8.81 -14.00 -2.60
C GLU A 172 7.75 -14.97 -2.07
N ILE A 173 6.63 -14.42 -1.54
CA ILE A 173 5.51 -15.24 -1.07
C ILE A 173 4.94 -16.10 -2.21
N ARG A 174 4.69 -15.52 -3.38
CA ARG A 174 4.15 -16.27 -4.53
C ARG A 174 5.10 -17.39 -4.94
N LYS A 175 6.40 -17.10 -5.02
CA LYS A 175 7.43 -18.10 -5.32
C LYS A 175 7.43 -19.24 -4.31
N GLN A 176 7.45 -18.94 -3.02
CA GLN A 176 7.44 -19.97 -1.98
C GLN A 176 6.15 -20.82 -1.99
N ILE A 177 5.00 -20.22 -2.34
CA ILE A 177 3.74 -20.98 -2.51
C ILE A 177 3.83 -21.92 -3.72
N SER A 178 4.37 -21.46 -4.86
CA SER A 178 4.60 -22.33 -6.03
C SER A 178 5.57 -23.47 -5.71
N ASP A 179 6.59 -23.23 -4.88
CA ASP A 179 7.53 -24.24 -4.37
C ASP A 179 6.89 -25.19 -3.33
N GLY A 180 5.60 -25.04 -3.04
CA GLY A 180 4.82 -25.93 -2.17
C GLY A 180 4.80 -25.55 -0.69
N ILE A 181 5.33 -24.41 -0.28
CA ILE A 181 5.25 -23.92 1.10
C ILE A 181 3.79 -23.54 1.44
N LYS A 182 3.30 -24.08 2.57
CA LYS A 182 1.91 -23.88 3.03
C LYS A 182 1.82 -23.27 4.44
N ASN A 183 2.94 -22.95 5.04
CA ASN A 183 2.99 -22.41 6.40
C ASN A 183 2.83 -20.88 6.39
N ALA A 184 1.68 -20.39 6.84
CA ALA A 184 1.35 -18.96 6.85
C ALA A 184 2.38 -18.12 7.64
N LYS A 185 2.81 -18.61 8.80
CA LYS A 185 3.79 -17.92 9.66
C LYS A 185 5.14 -17.78 8.97
N GLN A 186 5.60 -18.84 8.30
CA GLN A 186 6.85 -18.83 7.52
C GLN A 186 6.77 -17.82 6.38
N LEU A 187 5.62 -17.74 5.71
CA LEU A 187 5.37 -16.82 4.60
C LEU A 187 5.10 -15.37 5.04
N GLY A 188 4.92 -15.11 6.33
CA GLY A 188 4.58 -13.78 6.83
C GLY A 188 3.20 -13.31 6.37
N ILE A 189 2.23 -14.21 6.26
CA ILE A 189 0.84 -13.90 5.92
C ILE A 189 -0.12 -14.38 7.01
N ASN A 190 -1.33 -13.82 7.03
CA ASN A 190 -2.41 -14.25 7.92
C ASN A 190 -2.87 -15.67 7.56
N GLU A 191 -3.18 -16.51 8.56
CA GLU A 191 -3.63 -17.90 8.36
C GLU A 191 -4.88 -17.97 7.48
N LYS A 192 -5.87 -17.08 7.69
CA LYS A 192 -7.09 -17.03 6.86
C LYS A 192 -6.80 -16.68 5.40
N VAL A 193 -5.78 -15.85 5.16
CA VAL A 193 -5.31 -15.54 3.81
C VAL A 193 -4.67 -16.78 3.18
N MET A 194 -3.84 -17.51 3.93
CA MET A 194 -3.23 -18.75 3.44
C MET A 194 -4.28 -19.81 3.10
N ASP A 195 -5.25 -20.03 3.97
CA ASP A 195 -6.37 -20.97 3.75
C ASP A 195 -7.15 -20.61 2.48
N TYR A 196 -7.39 -19.30 2.27
CA TYR A 196 -8.06 -18.80 1.08
C TYR A 196 -7.25 -19.08 -0.19
N ILE A 197 -5.94 -18.83 -0.16
CA ILE A 197 -5.01 -19.10 -1.26
C ILE A 197 -5.03 -20.59 -1.63
N LEU A 198 -4.94 -21.47 -0.63
CA LEU A 198 -4.95 -22.93 -0.83
C LEU A 198 -6.28 -23.42 -1.40
N LYS A 199 -7.41 -22.96 -0.84
CA LYS A 199 -8.76 -23.32 -1.27
C LYS A 199 -9.03 -22.94 -2.72
N ASN A 200 -8.54 -21.77 -3.16
CA ASN A 200 -8.76 -21.26 -4.52
C ASN A 200 -7.60 -21.59 -5.47
N ARG A 201 -6.61 -22.37 -5.01
CA ARG A 201 -5.44 -22.78 -5.80
C ARG A 201 -4.66 -21.61 -6.43
N LEU A 202 -4.62 -20.47 -5.74
CA LEU A 202 -3.90 -19.28 -6.22
C LEU A 202 -2.39 -19.49 -6.13
N TYR A 203 -1.64 -18.89 -7.07
CA TYR A 203 -0.16 -18.90 -7.13
C TYR A 203 0.47 -20.30 -7.28
N LYS A 204 -0.25 -21.27 -7.78
CA LYS A 204 0.33 -22.57 -8.18
C LYS A 204 0.76 -22.49 -9.64
N GLU A 205 1.90 -23.07 -9.95
CA GLU A 205 2.22 -23.37 -11.34
C GLU A 205 1.20 -24.36 -11.91
N SER A 206 0.71 -24.05 -13.11
CA SER A 206 -0.21 -24.88 -13.89
C SER A 206 0.50 -26.07 -14.48
#